data_c45f9774333d0644bcb49dccc1d1b08e
#
_entry.id   c45f9774333d0644bcb49dccc1d1b08e
#
_cell.length_a   1.000
_cell.length_b   1.000
_cell.length_c   1.000
_cell.angle_alpha   90.00
_cell.angle_beta   90.00
_cell.angle_gamma   90.00
#
_symmetry.space_group_name_H-M   'P 1'
#
loop_
_entity.id
_entity.type
_entity.pdbx_description
1 polymer ?
#
loop_
_entity_poly.entity_id
_entity_poly.type
_entity_poly.pdbx_seq_one_letter_code
_entity_poly.pdbx_strand_id
1 'polypeptide(L)'
;MLANYRKSLLVAVILFIAVCMIAPTMAATTQVQIVKYANDGTTILNQTTVNFTWMMNNLPVLGDGVTHYYHQGPVFLDDENNETHEQELRWNPEEDNNWDTKDMGAVKGTNLKDLCDLVGGMSPGEEVKILATDGWYKWFAYKNVYEYSTREGPIVICWYKDGMYPDSGYSEGMRMVWFAEATYKEGPTSIAGLPSGYYHVFGNWDWHEAADSKYWYYYRQGDEKYPTTTGLSGMYVSDILIYPINITETAPPDSKTLSTTSPKETSFSHFTILYALAVCGFTGYISKRRKK
;
A
#
# COMPACT_ATOMS: atom_id res chain seq x y z
N MET A 1 -34.33 -43.79 -3.03
CA MET A 1 -32.85 -43.74 -2.92
C MET A 1 -32.21 -42.58 -3.75
N LEU A 2 -32.52 -42.44 -5.02
CA LEU A 2 -31.96 -41.44 -5.95
C LEU A 2 -32.28 -39.97 -5.56
N ALA A 3 -33.44 -39.69 -4.96
CA ALA A 3 -33.82 -38.31 -4.54
C ALA A 3 -32.97 -37.80 -3.36
N ASN A 4 -32.59 -38.67 -2.44
CA ASN A 4 -31.75 -38.32 -1.30
C ASN A 4 -30.30 -38.10 -1.73
N TYR A 5 -29.79 -38.86 -2.70
CA TYR A 5 -28.44 -38.67 -3.24
C TYR A 5 -28.27 -37.33 -3.96
N ARG A 6 -29.31 -36.89 -4.71
CA ARG A 6 -29.29 -35.59 -5.37
C ARG A 6 -29.30 -34.45 -4.37
N LYS A 7 -30.05 -34.55 -3.26
CA LYS A 7 -30.04 -33.53 -2.19
C LYS A 7 -28.69 -33.48 -1.49
N SER A 8 -28.09 -34.62 -1.18
CA SER A 8 -26.76 -34.66 -0.56
C SER A 8 -25.66 -34.12 -1.48
N LEU A 9 -25.71 -34.37 -2.78
CA LEU A 9 -24.78 -33.85 -3.76
C LEU A 9 -24.92 -32.31 -3.87
N LEU A 10 -26.16 -31.81 -3.92
CA LEU A 10 -26.42 -30.37 -3.98
C LEU A 10 -25.87 -29.64 -2.73
N VAL A 11 -26.10 -30.20 -1.53
CA VAL A 11 -25.57 -29.67 -0.28
C VAL A 11 -24.04 -29.67 -0.27
N ALA A 12 -23.40 -30.76 -0.76
CA ALA A 12 -21.95 -30.83 -0.84
C ALA A 12 -21.35 -29.79 -1.82
N VAL A 13 -22.00 -29.54 -2.96
CA VAL A 13 -21.59 -28.54 -3.94
C VAL A 13 -21.76 -27.14 -3.36
N ILE A 14 -22.86 -26.84 -2.67
CA ILE A 14 -23.07 -25.54 -2.03
C ILE A 14 -22.04 -25.30 -0.92
N LEU A 15 -21.75 -26.30 -0.09
CA LEU A 15 -20.70 -26.22 0.93
C LEU A 15 -19.31 -26.00 0.32
N PHE A 16 -18.99 -26.68 -0.77
CA PHE A 16 -17.72 -26.50 -1.48
C PHE A 16 -17.59 -25.09 -2.07
N ILE A 17 -18.65 -24.58 -2.70
CA ILE A 17 -18.68 -23.21 -3.22
C ILE A 17 -18.55 -22.19 -2.09
N ALA A 18 -19.22 -22.40 -0.95
CA ALA A 18 -19.12 -21.52 0.21
C ALA A 18 -17.69 -21.47 0.78
N VAL A 19 -16.99 -22.61 0.85
CA VAL A 19 -15.58 -22.68 1.28
C VAL A 19 -14.63 -21.99 0.30
N CYS A 20 -14.90 -22.10 -1.02
CA CYS A 20 -14.08 -21.43 -2.04
C CYS A 20 -14.27 -19.90 -2.10
N MET A 21 -15.33 -19.36 -1.49
CA MET A 21 -15.62 -17.91 -1.46
C MET A 21 -14.96 -17.18 -0.30
N ILE A 22 -14.25 -17.88 0.59
CA ILE A 22 -13.49 -17.22 1.67
C ILE A 22 -12.19 -16.68 1.06
N ALA A 23 -12.24 -15.46 0.54
CA ALA A 23 -11.03 -14.73 0.20
C ALA A 23 -10.23 -14.51 1.51
N PRO A 24 -8.91 -14.74 1.54
CA PRO A 24 -8.10 -14.38 2.69
C PRO A 24 -8.17 -12.86 2.88
N THR A 25 -8.79 -12.43 3.95
CA THR A 25 -8.71 -11.02 4.38
C THR A 25 -7.36 -10.83 5.06
N MET A 26 -6.55 -9.88 4.57
CA MET A 26 -5.34 -9.48 5.27
C MET A 26 -5.75 -8.87 6.61
N ALA A 27 -5.14 -9.35 7.68
CA ALA A 27 -5.34 -8.76 9.01
C ALA A 27 -4.44 -7.52 9.14
N ALA A 28 -4.97 -6.48 9.79
CA ALA A 28 -4.19 -5.31 10.15
C ALA A 28 -2.98 -5.72 11.02
N THR A 29 -1.83 -5.10 10.76
CA THR A 29 -0.65 -5.30 11.60
C THR A 29 -0.81 -4.51 12.90
N THR A 30 -0.45 -5.12 14.03
CA THR A 30 -0.53 -4.50 15.35
C THR A 30 0.83 -4.25 15.98
N GLN A 31 1.90 -4.70 15.32
CA GLN A 31 3.30 -4.54 15.74
C GLN A 31 4.21 -4.40 14.54
N VAL A 32 5.37 -3.78 14.73
CA VAL A 32 6.45 -3.71 13.74
C VAL A 32 7.73 -4.24 14.35
N GLN A 33 8.52 -4.96 13.54
CA GLN A 33 9.89 -5.32 13.84
C GLN A 33 10.82 -4.26 13.26
N ILE A 34 11.78 -3.78 14.05
CA ILE A 34 12.82 -2.85 13.63
C ILE A 34 14.16 -3.57 13.73
N VAL A 35 14.96 -3.55 12.66
CA VAL A 35 16.25 -4.25 12.60
C VAL A 35 17.30 -3.32 12.00
N LYS A 36 18.48 -3.25 12.63
CA LYS A 36 19.65 -2.60 12.06
C LYS A 36 20.70 -3.66 11.69
N TYR A 37 21.17 -3.61 10.44
CA TYR A 37 22.19 -4.52 9.92
C TYR A 37 23.58 -3.90 9.92
N ALA A 38 24.60 -4.75 10.04
CA ALA A 38 26.00 -4.40 9.84
C ALA A 38 26.32 -4.15 8.36
N ASN A 39 27.56 -3.74 8.07
CA ASN A 39 28.04 -3.43 6.73
C ASN A 39 27.98 -4.61 5.74
N ASP A 40 27.84 -5.83 6.21
CA ASP A 40 27.65 -7.02 5.38
C ASP A 40 26.17 -7.21 4.94
N GLY A 41 25.25 -6.38 5.46
CA GLY A 41 23.82 -6.44 5.16
C GLY A 41 23.06 -7.66 5.67
N THR A 42 23.72 -8.50 6.45
CA THR A 42 23.16 -9.77 6.94
C THR A 42 23.29 -9.93 8.44
N THR A 43 24.39 -9.45 9.03
CA THR A 43 24.62 -9.49 10.47
C THR A 43 23.73 -8.46 11.17
N ILE A 44 22.90 -8.91 12.10
CA ILE A 44 22.05 -8.02 12.89
C ILE A 44 22.91 -7.37 13.99
N LEU A 45 22.95 -6.03 13.98
CA LEU A 45 23.57 -5.23 15.04
C LEU A 45 22.64 -5.03 16.21
N ASN A 46 21.38 -4.71 15.92
CA ASN A 46 20.36 -4.50 16.94
C ASN A 46 18.96 -4.75 16.33
N GLN A 47 18.03 -5.18 17.18
CA GLN A 47 16.63 -5.36 16.76
C GLN A 47 15.68 -5.22 17.95
N THR A 48 14.45 -4.80 17.64
CA THR A 48 13.36 -4.77 18.61
C THR A 48 12.03 -4.99 17.88
N THR A 49 11.00 -5.37 18.65
CA THR A 49 9.62 -5.43 18.14
C THR A 49 8.74 -4.63 19.09
N VAL A 50 7.96 -3.71 18.55
CA VAL A 50 7.03 -2.88 19.32
C VAL A 50 5.64 -2.95 18.72
N ASN A 51 4.61 -3.01 19.59
CA ASN A 51 3.24 -2.92 19.16
C ASN A 51 2.74 -1.46 19.22
N PHE A 52 1.63 -1.17 18.55
CA PHE A 52 1.10 0.18 18.48
C PHE A 52 0.73 0.78 19.85
N THR A 53 0.28 -0.03 20.80
CA THR A 53 -0.03 0.42 22.17
C THR A 53 1.24 0.87 22.90
N TRP A 54 2.33 0.14 22.71
CA TRP A 54 3.63 0.53 23.27
C TRP A 54 4.12 1.84 22.63
N MET A 55 4.04 1.97 21.29
CA MET A 55 4.42 3.21 20.58
C MET A 55 3.64 4.41 21.11
N MET A 56 2.32 4.28 21.23
CA MET A 56 1.44 5.33 21.74
C MET A 56 1.82 5.83 23.14
N ASN A 57 2.32 4.94 23.99
CA ASN A 57 2.62 5.26 25.37
C ASN A 57 4.09 5.67 25.63
N ASN A 58 5.01 5.38 24.71
CA ASN A 58 6.45 5.55 24.94
C ASN A 58 7.17 6.44 23.93
N LEU A 59 6.55 6.77 22.80
CA LEU A 59 7.12 7.62 21.76
C LEU A 59 6.26 8.85 21.49
N PRO A 60 6.83 9.92 20.92
CA PRO A 60 6.04 11.07 20.49
C PRO A 60 4.93 10.64 19.51
N VAL A 61 3.73 11.14 19.75
CA VAL A 61 2.58 10.94 18.87
C VAL A 61 2.48 12.09 17.90
N LEU A 62 2.51 11.80 16.61
CA LEU A 62 2.24 12.76 15.55
C LEU A 62 0.81 12.61 15.05
N GLY A 63 0.24 13.76 14.62
CA GLY A 63 -1.17 13.86 14.20
C GLY A 63 -2.12 14.07 15.37
N ASP A 64 -3.23 14.72 15.08
CA ASP A 64 -4.27 15.08 16.07
C ASP A 64 -5.50 14.17 15.99
N GLY A 65 -5.63 13.38 14.92
CA GLY A 65 -6.79 12.53 14.64
C GLY A 65 -8.02 13.31 14.13
N VAL A 66 -7.80 14.54 13.64
CA VAL A 66 -8.80 15.42 13.04
C VAL A 66 -8.30 15.94 11.69
N THR A 67 -7.03 16.32 11.60
CA THR A 67 -6.37 16.75 10.37
C THR A 67 -6.21 15.60 9.42
N HIS A 68 -6.70 15.77 8.18
CA HIS A 68 -6.56 14.80 7.11
C HIS A 68 -5.27 15.02 6.34
N TYR A 69 -4.61 13.94 5.95
CA TYR A 69 -3.43 13.93 5.11
C TYR A 69 -3.75 13.29 3.77
N TYR A 70 -3.16 13.83 2.71
CA TYR A 70 -3.43 13.40 1.34
C TYR A 70 -2.13 13.05 0.61
N HIS A 71 -2.22 12.10 -0.31
CA HIS A 71 -1.16 11.81 -1.26
C HIS A 71 -1.64 12.11 -2.67
N GLN A 72 -0.76 12.57 -3.54
CA GLN A 72 -1.11 12.82 -4.94
C GLN A 72 -1.13 11.53 -5.74
N GLY A 73 -2.22 11.31 -6.46
CA GLY A 73 -2.35 10.21 -7.40
C GLY A 73 -1.52 10.39 -8.67
N PRO A 74 -1.59 9.45 -9.62
CA PRO A 74 -0.92 9.57 -10.91
C PRO A 74 -1.45 10.79 -11.68
N VAL A 75 -0.54 11.57 -12.26
CA VAL A 75 -0.88 12.70 -13.14
C VAL A 75 -0.84 12.18 -14.58
N PHE A 76 -2.01 12.14 -15.22
CA PHE A 76 -2.22 11.59 -16.57
C PHE A 76 -2.20 12.71 -17.63
N LEU A 77 -1.10 13.45 -17.69
CA LEU A 77 -0.90 14.47 -18.69
C LEU A 77 -0.03 13.93 -19.83
N ASP A 78 -0.42 14.22 -21.04
CA ASP A 78 0.24 13.81 -22.27
C ASP A 78 0.51 15.03 -23.15
N ASP A 79 1.68 15.06 -23.79
CA ASP A 79 2.02 15.98 -24.88
C ASP A 79 2.55 15.17 -26.06
N GLU A 80 1.67 14.73 -26.94
CA GLU A 80 1.97 13.90 -28.11
C GLU A 80 3.06 14.50 -29.03
N ASN A 81 3.38 15.76 -28.87
CA ASN A 81 4.37 16.47 -29.70
C ASN A 81 5.71 16.69 -28.98
N ASN A 82 5.77 16.52 -27.65
CA ASN A 82 6.95 16.82 -26.85
C ASN A 82 7.02 15.99 -25.57
N GLU A 83 7.63 14.82 -25.66
CA GLU A 83 7.80 13.89 -24.51
C GLU A 83 8.52 14.54 -23.33
N THR A 84 9.48 15.44 -23.55
CA THR A 84 10.19 16.13 -22.45
C THR A 84 9.22 17.01 -21.68
N HIS A 85 8.40 17.79 -22.37
CA HIS A 85 7.39 18.65 -21.75
C HIS A 85 6.30 17.82 -21.04
N GLU A 86 5.91 16.69 -21.63
CA GLU A 86 5.00 15.74 -21.00
C GLU A 86 5.53 15.24 -19.65
N GLN A 87 6.80 14.85 -19.55
CA GLN A 87 7.41 14.41 -18.30
C GLN A 87 7.48 15.54 -17.27
N GLU A 88 7.74 16.77 -17.68
CA GLU A 88 7.68 17.94 -16.81
C GLU A 88 6.26 18.19 -16.27
N LEU A 89 5.26 18.12 -17.12
CA LEU A 89 3.84 18.29 -16.73
C LEU A 89 3.41 17.23 -15.72
N ARG A 90 3.79 15.98 -15.91
CA ARG A 90 3.47 14.87 -15.01
C ARG A 90 4.00 15.07 -13.59
N TRP A 91 5.08 15.85 -13.43
CA TRP A 91 5.62 16.21 -12.13
C TRP A 91 5.04 17.49 -11.55
N ASN A 92 4.47 18.37 -12.37
CA ASN A 92 3.99 19.68 -11.95
C ASN A 92 2.75 19.54 -11.01
N PRO A 93 2.83 20.03 -9.76
CA PRO A 93 1.71 19.92 -8.82
C PRO A 93 0.55 20.86 -9.14
N GLU A 94 0.73 21.86 -10.02
CA GLU A 94 -0.28 22.85 -10.33
C GLU A 94 -1.23 22.42 -11.46
N GLU A 95 -0.86 21.39 -12.24
CA GLU A 95 -1.59 20.99 -13.43
C GLU A 95 -2.72 19.97 -13.17
N ASP A 96 -2.45 18.89 -12.45
CA ASP A 96 -3.45 17.88 -12.10
C ASP A 96 -3.34 17.44 -10.64
N ASN A 97 -4.21 17.99 -9.83
CA ASN A 97 -4.24 17.80 -8.39
C ASN A 97 -5.18 16.69 -7.95
N ASN A 98 -5.11 15.49 -8.52
CA ASN A 98 -5.98 14.37 -8.18
C ASN A 98 -5.74 13.78 -6.77
N TRP A 99 -5.32 14.60 -5.82
CA TRP A 99 -5.08 14.24 -4.43
C TRP A 99 -6.37 14.11 -3.61
N ASP A 100 -7.42 14.79 -3.97
CA ASP A 100 -8.71 14.84 -3.27
C ASP A 100 -9.36 13.46 -3.08
N THR A 101 -9.07 12.52 -3.99
CA THR A 101 -9.53 11.13 -3.91
C THR A 101 -8.54 10.22 -3.17
N LYS A 102 -7.41 10.74 -2.68
CA LYS A 102 -6.32 10.00 -2.04
C LYS A 102 -6.15 10.37 -0.58
N ASP A 103 -7.26 10.52 0.11
CA ASP A 103 -7.33 10.81 1.54
C ASP A 103 -6.81 9.63 2.37
N MET A 104 -5.80 9.89 3.18
CA MET A 104 -5.23 8.91 4.12
C MET A 104 -6.01 8.89 5.44
N GLY A 105 -6.93 9.83 5.65
CA GLY A 105 -7.77 9.97 6.84
C GLY A 105 -7.20 10.89 7.91
N ALA A 106 -7.96 11.04 8.98
CA ALA A 106 -7.55 11.73 10.20
C ALA A 106 -6.72 10.78 11.05
N VAL A 107 -5.41 10.78 10.84
CA VAL A 107 -4.48 9.77 11.36
C VAL A 107 -3.64 10.26 12.55
N LYS A 108 -3.18 9.29 13.38
CA LYS A 108 -2.09 9.46 14.35
C LYS A 108 -1.10 8.31 14.19
N GLY A 109 0.15 8.61 14.52
CA GLY A 109 1.19 7.59 14.43
C GLY A 109 2.49 8.00 15.09
N THR A 110 3.53 7.24 14.80
CA THR A 110 4.88 7.43 15.30
C THR A 110 5.82 7.75 14.15
N ASN A 111 6.69 8.75 14.32
CA ASN A 111 7.69 9.10 13.33
C ASN A 111 8.60 7.90 13.04
N LEU A 112 8.86 7.62 11.78
CA LEU A 112 9.78 6.56 11.35
C LEU A 112 11.18 6.74 11.95
N LYS A 113 11.64 8.01 12.08
CA LYS A 113 12.90 8.35 12.75
C LYS A 113 12.94 7.78 14.16
N ASP A 114 11.90 8.05 14.97
CA ASP A 114 11.87 7.61 16.37
C ASP A 114 11.84 6.07 16.49
N LEU A 115 11.24 5.37 15.54
CA LEU A 115 11.29 3.91 15.45
C LEU A 115 12.70 3.41 15.10
N CYS A 116 13.37 4.05 14.13
CA CYS A 116 14.75 3.73 13.80
C CYS A 116 15.69 3.95 14.99
N ASP A 117 15.48 5.01 15.78
CA ASP A 117 16.30 5.35 16.92
C ASP A 117 16.26 4.28 18.03
N LEU A 118 15.21 3.45 18.11
CA LEU A 118 15.13 2.31 19.04
C LEU A 118 16.23 1.26 18.84
N VAL A 119 16.80 1.19 17.65
CA VAL A 119 17.88 0.24 17.33
C VAL A 119 19.22 0.92 17.05
N GLY A 120 19.36 2.20 17.44
CA GLY A 120 20.57 3.00 17.27
C GLY A 120 20.53 3.95 16.08
N GLY A 121 19.37 4.16 15.48
CA GLY A 121 19.13 5.13 14.42
C GLY A 121 19.82 4.83 13.11
N MET A 122 19.68 5.75 12.14
CA MET A 122 20.39 5.74 10.87
C MET A 122 21.57 6.72 10.89
N SER A 123 22.58 6.44 10.10
CA SER A 123 23.70 7.33 9.79
C SER A 123 23.57 7.89 8.38
N PRO A 124 24.15 9.07 8.07
CA PRO A 124 24.17 9.58 6.70
C PRO A 124 24.67 8.53 5.71
N GLY A 125 23.86 8.32 4.67
CA GLY A 125 24.08 7.35 3.61
C GLY A 125 23.48 5.95 3.88
N GLU A 126 23.04 5.62 5.09
CA GLU A 126 22.24 4.42 5.30
C GLU A 126 20.85 4.59 4.67
N GLU A 127 20.24 3.47 4.32
CA GLU A 127 18.89 3.38 3.77
C GLU A 127 18.00 2.56 4.69
N VAL A 128 16.72 2.91 4.73
CA VAL A 128 15.72 2.10 5.41
C VAL A 128 14.77 1.47 4.40
N LYS A 129 14.53 0.17 4.56
CA LYS A 129 13.52 -0.60 3.82
C LYS A 129 12.31 -0.82 4.72
N ILE A 130 11.15 -0.38 4.27
CA ILE A 130 9.87 -0.64 4.92
C ILE A 130 9.20 -1.79 4.19
N LEU A 131 8.76 -2.82 4.92
CA LEU A 131 8.01 -3.95 4.37
C LEU A 131 6.62 -4.03 4.99
N ALA A 132 5.72 -4.61 4.21
CA ALA A 132 4.36 -4.92 4.62
C ALA A 132 4.04 -6.40 4.44
N THR A 133 3.08 -6.91 5.20
CA THR A 133 2.70 -8.33 5.15
C THR A 133 2.06 -8.76 3.83
N ASP A 134 1.57 -7.81 3.01
CA ASP A 134 1.04 -8.06 1.65
C ASP A 134 2.12 -8.17 0.57
N GLY A 135 3.39 -7.96 0.96
CA GLY A 135 4.54 -8.01 0.08
C GLY A 135 4.92 -6.65 -0.53
N TRP A 136 4.22 -5.57 -0.16
CA TRP A 136 4.65 -4.22 -0.51
C TRP A 136 5.95 -3.88 0.22
N TYR A 137 6.88 -3.17 -0.43
CA TYR A 137 8.05 -2.60 0.23
C TYR A 137 8.54 -1.34 -0.49
N LYS A 138 9.24 -0.48 0.25
CA LYS A 138 9.92 0.70 -0.28
C LYS A 138 11.21 0.99 0.49
N TRP A 139 12.15 1.61 -0.23
CA TRP A 139 13.39 2.11 0.33
C TRP A 139 13.33 3.62 0.49
N PHE A 140 13.98 4.15 1.53
CA PHE A 140 14.10 5.58 1.77
C PHE A 140 15.51 5.91 2.24
N ALA A 141 16.04 7.05 1.78
CA ALA A 141 17.34 7.53 2.19
C ALA A 141 17.30 8.11 3.61
N TYR A 142 18.46 8.16 4.25
CA TYR A 142 18.66 8.87 5.51
C TYR A 142 18.05 10.28 5.49
N LYS A 143 18.29 11.07 4.41
CA LYS A 143 17.80 12.44 4.30
C LYS A 143 16.27 12.54 4.39
N ASN A 144 15.54 11.58 3.83
CA ASN A 144 14.07 11.58 3.86
C ASN A 144 13.49 11.17 5.23
N VAL A 145 14.29 10.59 6.11
CA VAL A 145 13.88 10.16 7.45
C VAL A 145 14.34 11.13 8.53
N TYR A 146 15.54 11.72 8.38
CA TYR A 146 16.20 12.53 9.40
C TYR A 146 16.34 14.02 9.05
N GLU A 147 16.33 14.38 7.75
CA GLU A 147 16.62 15.73 7.25
C GLU A 147 15.52 16.23 6.31
N TYR A 148 14.33 15.67 6.40
CA TYR A 148 13.19 16.06 5.56
C TYR A 148 12.83 17.54 5.69
N SER A 149 12.37 18.14 4.58
CA SER A 149 11.83 19.50 4.59
C SER A 149 10.43 19.54 5.20
N THR A 150 9.99 20.74 5.60
CA THR A 150 8.61 20.95 6.08
C THR A 150 7.56 20.54 5.04
N ARG A 151 7.84 20.80 3.75
CA ARG A 151 6.93 20.42 2.65
C ARG A 151 6.80 18.91 2.49
N GLU A 152 7.91 18.18 2.60
CA GLU A 152 7.93 16.73 2.57
C GLU A 152 7.25 16.16 3.80
N GLY A 153 7.57 16.69 4.96
CA GLY A 153 7.09 16.22 6.25
C GLY A 153 7.71 14.89 6.68
N PRO A 154 7.48 14.48 7.93
CA PRO A 154 7.93 13.20 8.44
C PRO A 154 7.17 12.04 7.82
N ILE A 155 7.87 10.91 7.65
CA ILE A 155 7.26 9.61 7.40
C ILE A 155 6.71 9.09 8.73
N VAL A 156 5.42 8.78 8.78
CA VAL A 156 4.73 8.35 10.00
C VAL A 156 4.14 6.96 9.81
N ILE A 157 4.40 6.07 10.75
CA ILE A 157 3.73 4.76 10.84
C ILE A 157 2.45 4.97 11.65
N CYS A 158 1.33 5.05 10.93
CA CYS A 158 0.03 5.38 11.49
C CYS A 158 -0.64 4.15 12.07
N TRP A 159 -0.98 4.22 13.35
CA TRP A 159 -1.69 3.22 14.13
C TRP A 159 -3.09 3.69 14.59
N TYR A 160 -3.56 4.83 14.12
CA TYR A 160 -4.90 5.34 14.35
C TYR A 160 -5.41 6.01 13.07
N LYS A 161 -6.68 5.78 12.75
CA LYS A 161 -7.38 6.43 11.64
C LYS A 161 -8.86 6.58 11.99
N ASP A 162 -9.39 7.81 11.90
CA ASP A 162 -10.84 8.11 12.00
C ASP A 162 -11.53 7.46 13.20
N GLY A 163 -10.91 7.50 14.38
CA GLY A 163 -11.47 6.90 15.61
C GLY A 163 -11.11 5.43 15.84
N MET A 164 -10.39 4.77 14.93
CA MET A 164 -10.13 3.33 14.96
C MET A 164 -8.65 3.01 15.11
N TYR A 165 -8.36 1.86 15.74
CA TYR A 165 -7.03 1.28 15.87
C TYR A 165 -6.91 -0.03 15.08
N PRO A 166 -5.67 -0.56 14.84
CA PRO A 166 -5.47 -1.79 14.06
C PRO A 166 -6.21 -3.01 14.59
N ASP A 167 -6.44 -3.10 15.90
CA ASP A 167 -7.18 -4.17 16.57
C ASP A 167 -8.69 -3.93 16.68
N SER A 168 -9.17 -2.74 16.28
CA SER A 168 -10.54 -2.30 16.51
C SER A 168 -11.18 -1.54 15.34
N GLY A 169 -10.80 -1.89 14.10
CA GLY A 169 -11.47 -1.38 12.91
C GLY A 169 -10.59 -0.66 11.89
N TYR A 170 -9.37 -0.26 12.24
CA TYR A 170 -8.41 0.25 11.26
C TYR A 170 -7.82 -0.90 10.45
N SER A 171 -8.58 -1.41 9.50
CA SER A 171 -8.25 -2.62 8.73
C SER A 171 -7.01 -2.50 7.83
N GLU A 172 -6.60 -1.27 7.47
CA GLU A 172 -5.40 -0.99 6.68
C GLU A 172 -4.13 -0.83 7.54
N GLY A 173 -4.27 -0.82 8.84
CA GLY A 173 -3.21 -0.50 9.78
C GLY A 173 -2.18 -1.62 9.97
N MET A 174 -0.95 -1.31 10.37
CA MET A 174 -0.43 0.04 10.42
C MET A 174 -0.05 0.51 9.01
N ARG A 175 -0.32 1.76 8.71
CA ARG A 175 -0.08 2.34 7.39
C ARG A 175 0.99 3.41 7.45
N MET A 176 1.85 3.47 6.44
CA MET A 176 2.80 4.55 6.27
C MET A 176 2.14 5.75 5.58
N VAL A 177 2.24 6.94 6.20
CA VAL A 177 1.70 8.19 5.67
C VAL A 177 2.74 9.31 5.85
N TRP A 178 2.83 10.18 4.87
CA TRP A 178 3.65 11.39 4.94
C TRP A 178 2.84 12.53 5.55
N PHE A 179 3.35 13.12 6.62
CA PHE A 179 2.71 14.27 7.28
C PHE A 179 3.24 15.56 6.68
N ALA A 180 3.00 15.73 5.39
CA ALA A 180 3.43 16.88 4.62
C ALA A 180 2.74 18.15 5.09
N GLU A 181 3.48 19.25 5.14
CA GLU A 181 2.95 20.60 5.37
C GLU A 181 2.79 21.40 4.06
N ALA A 182 2.93 20.75 2.92
CA ALA A 182 2.60 21.34 1.64
C ALA A 182 1.09 21.59 1.57
N THR A 183 0.72 22.86 1.47
CA THR A 183 -0.69 23.25 1.38
C THR A 183 -0.98 23.76 -0.01
N TYR A 184 -1.89 23.12 -0.72
CA TYR A 184 -2.44 23.65 -1.96
C TYR A 184 -3.54 24.64 -1.63
N LYS A 185 -3.42 25.88 -2.11
CA LYS A 185 -4.40 26.94 -1.84
C LYS A 185 -5.71 26.77 -2.59
N GLU A 186 -5.72 26.02 -3.67
CA GLU A 186 -6.82 25.87 -4.59
C GLU A 186 -7.19 24.38 -4.73
N GLY A 187 -7.61 23.79 -3.63
CA GLY A 187 -8.30 22.51 -3.72
C GLY A 187 -9.69 22.67 -4.33
N PRO A 188 -10.30 21.60 -4.85
CA PRO A 188 -11.67 21.66 -5.37
C PRO A 188 -12.57 22.26 -4.27
N THR A 189 -13.39 23.19 -4.67
CA THR A 189 -14.28 23.98 -3.80
C THR A 189 -15.35 23.15 -3.07
N SER A 190 -15.24 21.83 -3.09
CA SER A 190 -16.26 20.95 -2.53
C SER A 190 -15.78 19.54 -2.17
N ILE A 191 -14.80 19.39 -1.30
CA ILE A 191 -14.83 18.18 -0.46
C ILE A 191 -15.87 18.47 0.61
N ALA A 192 -16.99 17.74 0.59
CA ALA A 192 -18.08 17.94 1.50
C ALA A 192 -17.58 17.91 2.96
N GLY A 193 -17.64 19.04 3.65
CA GLY A 193 -17.28 19.18 5.05
C GLY A 193 -15.87 19.71 5.34
N LEU A 194 -15.03 19.98 4.33
CA LEU A 194 -13.73 20.63 4.56
C LEU A 194 -13.81 22.13 4.23
N PRO A 195 -13.23 23.00 5.07
CA PRO A 195 -13.14 24.43 4.77
C PRO A 195 -12.27 24.63 3.54
N SER A 196 -12.66 25.53 2.66
CA SER A 196 -11.84 25.94 1.53
C SER A 196 -10.51 26.50 2.03
N GLY A 197 -9.38 25.90 1.62
CA GLY A 197 -8.16 26.63 1.68
C GLY A 197 -6.85 25.93 2.01
N TYR A 198 -6.76 24.93 2.87
CA TYR A 198 -5.45 24.37 3.23
C TYR A 198 -5.54 22.85 3.44
N TYR A 199 -4.82 22.11 2.61
CA TYR A 199 -4.77 20.66 2.70
C TYR A 199 -3.32 20.20 2.87
N HIS A 200 -3.09 19.22 3.74
CA HIS A 200 -1.80 18.58 3.94
C HIS A 200 -1.60 17.52 2.84
N VAL A 201 -1.03 17.96 1.71
CA VAL A 201 -0.83 17.10 0.53
C VAL A 201 0.64 16.79 0.35
N PHE A 202 0.99 15.50 0.25
CA PHE A 202 2.30 15.07 -0.20
C PHE A 202 2.26 14.90 -1.72
N GLY A 203 2.80 15.91 -2.42
CA GLY A 203 2.75 16.00 -3.89
C GLY A 203 3.86 15.23 -4.60
N ASN A 204 3.63 14.96 -5.88
CA ASN A 204 4.64 14.33 -6.73
C ASN A 204 5.88 15.21 -6.88
N TRP A 205 5.67 16.52 -7.06
CA TRP A 205 6.77 17.49 -7.13
C TRP A 205 7.57 17.55 -5.83
N ASP A 206 6.91 17.53 -4.69
CA ASP A 206 7.59 17.55 -3.40
C ASP A 206 8.52 16.35 -3.24
N TRP A 207 8.09 15.18 -3.69
CA TRP A 207 8.91 13.97 -3.67
C TRP A 207 10.02 13.99 -4.73
N HIS A 208 9.77 14.57 -5.89
CA HIS A 208 10.77 14.76 -6.92
C HIS A 208 11.94 15.60 -6.41
N GLU A 209 11.66 16.69 -5.69
CA GLU A 209 12.69 17.57 -5.13
C GLU A 209 13.39 16.95 -3.90
N ALA A 210 12.67 16.19 -3.07
CA ALA A 210 13.19 15.66 -1.82
C ALA A 210 14.02 14.39 -1.99
N ALA A 211 13.74 13.56 -3.01
CA ALA A 211 14.30 12.23 -3.15
C ALA A 211 15.09 12.02 -4.45
N ASP A 212 16.12 11.19 -4.39
CA ASP A 212 16.81 10.73 -5.60
C ASP A 212 15.89 9.87 -6.46
N SER A 213 16.08 9.89 -7.78
CA SER A 213 15.20 9.21 -8.75
C SER A 213 15.00 7.72 -8.51
N LYS A 214 15.94 7.04 -7.84
CA LYS A 214 15.81 5.63 -7.47
C LYS A 214 14.71 5.35 -6.45
N TYR A 215 14.23 6.37 -5.73
CA TYR A 215 13.14 6.25 -4.76
C TYR A 215 11.79 6.69 -5.30
N TRP A 216 11.75 7.29 -6.52
CA TRP A 216 10.51 7.72 -7.11
C TRP A 216 9.57 6.54 -7.37
N TYR A 217 8.28 6.79 -7.29
CA TYR A 217 7.27 5.79 -7.56
C TYR A 217 6.41 6.19 -8.76
N TYR A 218 6.14 5.20 -9.61
CA TYR A 218 5.34 5.39 -10.79
C TYR A 218 4.16 4.40 -10.81
N TYR A 219 3.00 4.91 -11.13
CA TYR A 219 1.92 4.08 -11.64
C TYR A 219 2.22 3.74 -13.11
N ARG A 220 2.00 2.49 -13.50
CA ARG A 220 2.24 2.05 -14.87
C ARG A 220 0.93 1.67 -15.54
N GLN A 221 0.72 2.19 -16.77
CA GLN A 221 -0.39 1.83 -17.62
C GLN A 221 0.15 1.45 -19.02
N GLY A 222 0.26 0.15 -19.29
CA GLY A 222 1.00 -0.33 -20.45
C GLY A 222 2.49 0.02 -20.33
N ASP A 223 3.02 0.70 -21.33
CA ASP A 223 4.42 1.16 -21.36
C ASP A 223 4.61 2.54 -20.69
N GLU A 224 3.50 3.24 -20.39
CA GLU A 224 3.50 4.57 -19.79
C GLU A 224 3.78 4.55 -18.28
N LYS A 225 4.43 5.62 -17.80
CA LYS A 225 4.80 5.82 -16.40
C LYS A 225 4.28 7.16 -15.91
N TYR A 226 3.53 7.13 -14.82
CA TYR A 226 2.96 8.32 -14.22
C TYR A 226 3.44 8.44 -12.78
N PRO A 227 4.16 9.53 -12.40
CA PRO A 227 4.61 9.70 -11.02
C PRO A 227 3.41 9.78 -10.08
N THR A 228 3.58 9.23 -8.88
CA THR A 228 2.55 9.26 -7.84
C THR A 228 3.14 9.02 -6.46
N THR A 229 2.70 9.79 -5.47
CA THR A 229 3.06 9.55 -4.07
C THR A 229 2.12 8.56 -3.38
N THR A 230 0.94 8.27 -3.96
CA THR A 230 0.00 7.30 -3.39
C THR A 230 0.63 5.92 -3.20
N GLY A 231 1.47 5.48 -4.14
CA GLY A 231 2.17 4.20 -4.04
C GLY A 231 3.28 4.14 -3.01
N LEU A 232 3.63 5.28 -2.40
CA LEU A 232 4.55 5.34 -1.26
C LEU A 232 3.84 5.07 0.08
N SER A 233 2.52 5.04 0.12
CA SER A 233 1.74 4.77 1.33
C SER A 233 1.43 3.27 1.46
N GLY A 234 2.36 2.51 2.03
CA GLY A 234 2.17 1.08 2.31
C GLY A 234 1.20 0.82 3.45
N MET A 235 0.27 -0.12 3.25
CA MET A 235 -0.60 -0.68 4.28
C MET A 235 0.08 -1.89 4.93
N TYR A 236 -0.39 -2.30 6.10
CA TYR A 236 0.08 -3.53 6.77
C TYR A 236 1.57 -3.56 7.06
N VAL A 237 2.17 -2.41 7.39
CA VAL A 237 3.60 -2.31 7.71
C VAL A 237 3.95 -3.27 8.83
N SER A 238 4.95 -4.13 8.60
CA SER A 238 5.40 -5.16 9.52
C SER A 238 6.87 -5.04 9.92
N ASP A 239 7.73 -4.52 9.01
CA ASP A 239 9.16 -4.49 9.21
C ASP A 239 9.78 -3.16 8.77
N ILE A 240 10.75 -2.70 9.56
CA ILE A 240 11.59 -1.52 9.33
C ILE A 240 13.04 -1.99 9.40
N LEU A 241 13.72 -2.05 8.26
CA LEU A 241 15.05 -2.64 8.13
C LEU A 241 16.06 -1.57 7.71
N ILE A 242 17.04 -1.29 8.55
CA ILE A 242 18.10 -0.30 8.32
C ILE A 242 19.32 -1.01 7.75
N TYR A 243 19.76 -0.56 6.57
CA TYR A 243 20.89 -1.12 5.83
C TYR A 243 22.00 -0.10 5.61
N PRO A 244 23.26 -0.54 5.56
CA PRO A 244 24.40 0.31 5.20
C PRO A 244 24.40 0.69 3.71
N ILE A 245 25.13 1.74 3.34
CA ILE A 245 25.20 2.36 2.00
C ILE A 245 25.50 1.40 0.83
N ASN A 246 26.19 0.29 1.05
CA ASN A 246 26.80 -0.51 0.00
C ASN A 246 26.18 -1.88 -0.23
N ILE A 247 24.93 -2.08 0.13
CA ILE A 247 24.23 -3.26 -0.36
C ILE A 247 23.74 -2.93 -1.76
N THR A 248 24.48 -3.44 -2.76
CA THR A 248 24.07 -3.40 -4.16
C THR A 248 22.89 -4.35 -4.36
N GLU A 249 21.76 -4.04 -3.77
CA GLU A 249 20.51 -4.51 -4.30
C GLU A 249 20.25 -3.63 -5.53
N THR A 250 20.49 -4.14 -6.72
CA THR A 250 19.99 -3.55 -7.97
C THR A 250 18.57 -3.12 -7.72
N ALA A 251 18.23 -1.88 -8.02
CA ALA A 251 16.93 -1.27 -7.80
C ALA A 251 15.83 -2.32 -7.94
N PRO A 252 14.99 -2.53 -6.93
CA PRO A 252 14.00 -3.60 -6.97
C PRO A 252 13.19 -3.44 -8.25
N PRO A 253 12.84 -4.53 -8.95
CA PRO A 253 11.83 -4.41 -9.97
C PRO A 253 10.63 -3.75 -9.30
N ASP A 254 10.17 -2.65 -9.90
CA ASP A 254 9.04 -1.86 -9.41
C ASP A 254 8.03 -2.76 -8.71
N SER A 255 7.73 -2.48 -7.45
CA SER A 255 6.81 -3.28 -6.64
C SER A 255 5.63 -3.67 -7.51
N LYS A 256 5.29 -4.94 -7.49
CA LYS A 256 4.21 -5.51 -8.31
C LYS A 256 3.09 -4.50 -8.42
N THR A 257 2.88 -4.03 -9.64
CA THR A 257 1.71 -3.25 -10.00
C THR A 257 0.53 -3.89 -9.31
N LEU A 258 -0.10 -3.21 -8.37
CA LEU A 258 -1.48 -3.50 -8.03
C LEU A 258 -2.24 -3.22 -9.31
N SER A 259 -2.21 -4.19 -10.21
CA SER A 259 -3.13 -4.28 -11.30
C SER A 259 -4.49 -4.34 -10.63
N THR A 260 -5.16 -3.20 -10.55
CA THR A 260 -6.61 -3.19 -10.51
C THR A 260 -7.05 -3.69 -11.87
N THR A 261 -6.78 -4.93 -12.18
CA THR A 261 -7.58 -5.66 -13.11
C THR A 261 -8.96 -5.72 -12.46
N SER A 262 -9.85 -4.86 -12.91
CA SER A 262 -11.26 -5.24 -13.05
C SER A 262 -11.26 -6.73 -13.34
N PRO A 263 -12.05 -7.58 -12.66
CA PRO A 263 -11.97 -9.00 -12.82
C PRO A 263 -12.16 -9.29 -14.32
N LYS A 264 -11.04 -9.40 -15.02
CA LYS A 264 -11.00 -10.01 -16.33
C LYS A 264 -11.43 -11.41 -16.04
N GLU A 265 -12.51 -11.85 -16.64
CA GLU A 265 -13.05 -13.19 -16.56
C GLU A 265 -11.89 -14.17 -16.38
N THR A 266 -11.81 -14.74 -15.17
CA THR A 266 -10.86 -15.82 -14.93
C THR A 266 -11.18 -16.88 -15.92
N SER A 267 -10.29 -17.06 -16.89
CA SER A 267 -10.33 -18.26 -17.72
C SER A 267 -10.28 -19.41 -16.72
N PHE A 268 -11.43 -20.04 -16.53
CA PHE A 268 -11.49 -21.28 -15.77
C PHE A 268 -10.40 -22.19 -16.33
N SER A 269 -9.49 -22.62 -15.47
CA SER A 269 -8.46 -23.56 -15.87
C SER A 269 -9.14 -24.73 -16.56
N HIS A 270 -8.53 -25.32 -17.55
CA HIS A 270 -9.07 -26.49 -18.28
C HIS A 270 -9.55 -27.61 -17.35
N PHE A 271 -9.07 -27.65 -16.14
CA PHE A 271 -9.50 -28.58 -15.08
C PHE A 271 -10.92 -28.32 -14.59
N THR A 272 -11.35 -27.07 -14.47
CA THR A 272 -12.71 -26.72 -14.01
C THR A 272 -13.75 -27.00 -15.08
N ILE A 273 -13.40 -26.81 -16.37
CA ILE A 273 -14.26 -27.14 -17.51
C ILE A 273 -14.44 -28.67 -17.64
N LEU A 274 -13.38 -29.45 -17.44
CA LEU A 274 -13.47 -30.91 -17.44
C LEU A 274 -14.37 -31.45 -16.33
N TYR A 275 -14.37 -30.82 -15.15
CA TYR A 275 -15.24 -31.23 -14.04
C TYR A 275 -16.73 -30.91 -14.30
N ALA A 276 -17.01 -29.75 -14.87
CA ALA A 276 -18.37 -29.36 -15.27
C ALA A 276 -18.92 -30.24 -16.38
N LEU A 277 -18.12 -30.62 -17.38
CA LEU A 277 -18.49 -31.54 -18.45
C LEU A 277 -18.69 -32.97 -17.95
N ALA A 278 -17.89 -33.44 -16.98
CA ALA A 278 -18.04 -34.75 -16.37
C ALA A 278 -19.38 -34.88 -15.60
N VAL A 279 -19.80 -33.84 -14.89
CA VAL A 279 -21.08 -33.81 -14.15
C VAL A 279 -22.26 -33.76 -15.12
N CYS A 280 -22.20 -32.99 -16.20
CA CYS A 280 -23.24 -32.93 -17.23
C CYS A 280 -23.31 -34.22 -18.04
N GLY A 281 -22.18 -34.84 -18.36
CA GLY A 281 -22.13 -36.15 -19.06
C GLY A 281 -22.74 -37.30 -18.27
N PHE A 282 -22.54 -37.34 -16.96
CA PHE A 282 -23.06 -38.37 -16.09
C PHE A 282 -24.59 -38.26 -15.91
N THR A 283 -25.16 -37.08 -15.88
CA THR A 283 -26.62 -36.85 -15.82
C THR A 283 -27.31 -37.23 -17.13
N GLY A 284 -26.66 -37.01 -18.28
CA GLY A 284 -27.16 -37.41 -19.61
C GLY A 284 -27.16 -38.95 -19.80
N TYR A 285 -26.15 -39.61 -19.27
CA TYR A 285 -26.03 -41.07 -19.36
C TYR A 285 -27.12 -41.80 -18.53
N ILE A 286 -27.43 -41.32 -17.34
CA ILE A 286 -28.48 -41.89 -16.49
C ILE A 286 -29.87 -41.66 -17.08
N SER A 287 -30.11 -40.55 -17.77
CA SER A 287 -31.38 -40.23 -18.42
C SER A 287 -31.67 -41.17 -19.62
N LYS A 288 -30.64 -41.57 -20.36
CA LYS A 288 -30.79 -42.47 -21.52
C LYS A 288 -31.10 -43.95 -21.16
N ARG A 289 -30.70 -44.41 -19.96
CA ARG A 289 -31.00 -45.80 -19.48
C ARG A 289 -32.42 -45.96 -18.92
N ARG A 290 -33.19 -44.89 -18.76
CA ARG A 290 -34.60 -44.97 -18.29
C ARG A 290 -35.64 -45.05 -19.41
N LYS A 291 -35.23 -45.06 -20.68
CA LYS A 291 -36.15 -45.13 -21.83
C LYS A 291 -36.04 -46.47 -22.59
N LYS A 292 -35.55 -47.52 -21.94
CA LYS A 292 -35.68 -48.90 -22.46
C LYS A 292 -36.35 -49.78 -21.41
#